data_e27a0047a4f3364d32d8f7e3cd95cd06
#
_entry.id   e27a0047a4f3364d32d8f7e3cd95cd06
#
_cell.length_a   1.000
_cell.length_b   1.000
_cell.length_c   1.000
_cell.angle_alpha   90.00
_cell.angle_beta   90.00
_cell.angle_gamma   90.00
#
_symmetry.space_group_name_H-M   'P 1'
#
loop_
_entity.id
_entity.type
_entity.pdbx_description
1 polymer ?
#
loop_
_entity_poly.entity_id
_entity_poly.type
_entity_poly.pdbx_seq_one_letter_code
_entity_poly.pdbx_strand_id
1 'polypeptide(L)'
;FTASVVVAANNWPEPKFSVGASYNRDEEPENWGTEGTLSASDVREHLHMFPRDSERIPAWATERMHGRARDVSGLHKETDYEIPNPYLAAALEAFKKDVKERTLINVVRTMLGGDLLVDASGSTIVPAGHLDIGPESQLRYQVIRLENGMQALCVFSSAEYVSKSYMRENSDDDELILREPAVKIFMDFLSNPDLDLIAIDPGSNHECYIERAQVQWVVNSPRNDGAKMALINDNMQQLLGSLVAPNSILVVAIDPKSKVQGPAFVPDDEGNPTNMLAFTSPIEVAAIDPAIEVRVAHAIEVLTLAEQLNAPGIQINYFNPSAVLDIKQIRELLDIVRE
;
A
#
# COMPACT_ATOMS: atom_id res chain seq x y z
N PHE A 1 5.25 -0.05 -20.73
CA PHE A 1 5.47 -0.26 -22.16
C PHE A 1 4.34 -1.06 -22.74
N THR A 2 3.62 -0.53 -23.72
CA THR A 2 2.75 -1.32 -24.56
C THR A 2 3.44 -1.62 -25.85
N ALA A 3 3.42 -2.89 -26.24
CA ALA A 3 3.76 -3.30 -27.60
C ALA A 3 2.49 -3.89 -28.22
N SER A 4 2.05 -3.32 -29.33
CA SER A 4 1.02 -3.92 -30.16
C SER A 4 1.69 -4.74 -31.26
N VAL A 5 1.41 -6.02 -31.30
CA VAL A 5 1.85 -6.90 -32.38
C VAL A 5 0.62 -7.24 -33.21
N VAL A 6 0.60 -6.75 -34.45
CA VAL A 6 -0.48 -7.06 -35.39
C VAL A 6 0.03 -8.08 -36.37
N VAL A 7 -0.63 -9.25 -36.42
CA VAL A 7 -0.40 -10.27 -37.45
C VAL A 7 -1.56 -10.21 -38.43
N ALA A 8 -1.28 -9.81 -39.65
CA ALA A 8 -2.30 -9.77 -40.72
C ALA A 8 -2.00 -10.84 -41.76
N ALA A 9 -3.03 -11.61 -42.15
CA ALA A 9 -2.98 -12.57 -43.27
C ALA A 9 -3.69 -11.95 -44.46
N ASN A 10 -2.97 -11.78 -45.55
CA ASN A 10 -3.49 -11.28 -46.83
C ASN A 10 -3.37 -12.35 -47.91
N ASN A 11 -4.12 -12.21 -49.00
CA ASN A 11 -4.10 -13.10 -50.17
C ASN A 11 -4.57 -14.54 -49.89
N TRP A 12 -5.83 -14.68 -49.54
CA TRP A 12 -6.48 -16.01 -49.50
C TRP A 12 -6.76 -16.55 -50.89
N PRO A 13 -6.48 -17.84 -51.27
CA PRO A 13 -6.20 -18.99 -50.39
C PRO A 13 -4.71 -19.24 -50.07
N GLU A 14 -3.78 -18.48 -50.56
CA GLU A 14 -2.36 -18.55 -50.22
C GLU A 14 -1.97 -17.39 -49.28
N PRO A 15 -2.20 -17.51 -47.96
CA PRO A 15 -2.03 -16.42 -47.05
C PRO A 15 -0.57 -16.00 -46.94
N LYS A 16 -0.32 -14.70 -47.17
CA LYS A 16 0.93 -14.05 -46.81
C LYS A 16 0.73 -13.37 -45.47
N PHE A 17 1.54 -13.74 -44.50
CA PHE A 17 1.53 -13.12 -43.17
C PHE A 17 2.44 -11.89 -43.14
N SER A 18 1.93 -10.82 -42.63
CA SER A 18 2.73 -9.64 -42.25
C SER A 18 2.64 -9.45 -40.75
N VAL A 19 3.76 -9.17 -40.12
CA VAL A 19 3.84 -8.89 -38.69
C VAL A 19 4.29 -7.45 -38.54
N GLY A 20 3.44 -6.63 -37.97
CA GLY A 20 3.76 -5.26 -37.57
C GLY A 20 3.88 -5.19 -36.05
N ALA A 21 4.93 -4.59 -35.53
CA ALA A 21 5.03 -4.29 -34.12
C ALA A 21 5.12 -2.76 -33.94
N SER A 22 4.25 -2.21 -33.11
CA SER A 22 4.33 -0.82 -32.68
C SER A 22 4.61 -0.77 -31.17
N TYR A 23 5.51 0.11 -30.80
CA TYR A 23 5.85 0.34 -29.38
C TYR A 23 5.38 1.76 -29.04
N ASN A 24 4.46 1.84 -28.09
CA ASN A 24 4.09 3.13 -27.52
C ASN A 24 4.88 3.34 -26.24
N ARG A 25 5.65 4.43 -26.18
CA ARG A 25 6.51 4.75 -25.04
C ARG A 25 6.01 5.93 -24.22
N ASP A 26 5.21 6.82 -24.82
CA ASP A 26 4.89 8.14 -24.28
C ASP A 26 3.39 8.32 -24.05
N GLU A 27 2.53 7.47 -24.60
CA GLU A 27 1.08 7.51 -24.40
C GLU A 27 0.63 6.42 -23.42
N GLU A 28 -0.39 6.73 -22.64
CA GLU A 28 -1.02 5.72 -21.79
C GLU A 28 -1.64 4.63 -22.66
N PRO A 29 -1.40 3.35 -22.35
CA PRO A 29 -2.00 2.27 -23.11
C PRO A 29 -3.54 2.28 -23.02
N GLU A 30 -4.22 2.16 -24.15
CA GLU A 30 -5.68 2.08 -24.19
C GLU A 30 -6.23 0.78 -23.58
N ASN A 31 -5.42 -0.28 -23.55
CA ASN A 31 -5.83 -1.58 -23.02
C ASN A 31 -4.66 -2.26 -22.31
N TRP A 32 -4.85 -2.53 -21.03
CA TRP A 32 -3.87 -3.20 -20.18
C TRP A 32 -4.02 -4.72 -20.14
N GLY A 33 -4.89 -5.29 -20.97
CA GLY A 33 -5.11 -6.75 -21.05
C GLY A 33 -5.91 -7.33 -19.87
N THR A 34 -6.26 -6.50 -18.90
CA THR A 34 -7.13 -6.83 -17.76
C THR A 34 -8.22 -5.77 -17.65
N GLU A 35 -9.36 -6.09 -17.02
CA GLU A 35 -10.48 -5.15 -16.84
C GLU A 35 -10.18 -4.02 -15.83
N GLY A 36 -8.93 -3.73 -15.54
CA GLY A 36 -8.52 -2.71 -14.57
C GLY A 36 -7.51 -1.72 -15.14
N THR A 37 -7.57 -0.49 -14.65
CA THR A 37 -6.51 0.49 -14.85
C THR A 37 -5.33 0.17 -13.93
N LEU A 38 -4.08 0.39 -14.39
CA LEU A 38 -2.90 0.27 -13.53
C LEU A 38 -3.03 1.16 -12.30
N SER A 39 -2.72 0.59 -11.15
CA SER A 39 -2.61 1.36 -9.91
C SER A 39 -1.30 2.16 -9.86
N ALA A 40 -1.25 3.16 -9.00
CA ALA A 40 -0.01 3.91 -8.74
C ALA A 40 1.15 3.00 -8.29
N SER A 41 0.85 1.93 -7.55
CA SER A 41 1.84 0.93 -7.12
C SER A 41 2.41 0.14 -8.28
N ASP A 42 1.58 -0.28 -9.24
CA ASP A 42 2.04 -1.03 -10.42
C ASP A 42 3.00 -0.20 -11.27
N VAL A 43 2.72 1.09 -11.44
CA VAL A 43 3.60 2.00 -12.17
C VAL A 43 4.93 2.21 -11.44
N ARG A 44 4.91 2.36 -10.10
CA ARG A 44 6.13 2.49 -9.30
C ARG A 44 6.97 1.22 -9.33
N GLU A 45 6.36 0.06 -9.19
CA GLU A 45 7.04 -1.23 -9.29
C GLU A 45 7.68 -1.40 -10.66
N HIS A 46 6.96 -1.04 -11.73
CA HIS A 46 7.49 -1.06 -13.07
C HIS A 46 8.72 -0.16 -13.24
N LEU A 47 8.68 1.07 -12.72
CA LEU A 47 9.81 1.99 -12.76
C LEU A 47 10.97 1.57 -11.84
N HIS A 48 10.67 0.85 -10.76
CA HIS A 48 11.69 0.24 -9.92
C HIS A 48 12.41 -0.91 -10.64
N MET A 49 11.66 -1.79 -11.32
CA MET A 49 12.22 -2.87 -12.12
C MET A 49 12.96 -2.38 -13.38
N PHE A 50 12.50 -1.30 -13.98
CA PHE A 50 13.05 -0.71 -15.20
C PHE A 50 13.35 0.78 -14.99
N PRO A 51 14.43 1.12 -14.24
CA PRO A 51 14.77 2.50 -13.93
C PRO A 51 14.95 3.35 -15.19
N ARG A 52 14.43 4.57 -15.16
CA ARG A 52 14.55 5.56 -16.22
C ARG A 52 15.04 6.88 -15.66
N ASP A 53 15.72 7.63 -16.50
CA ASP A 53 15.97 9.04 -16.21
C ASP A 53 14.62 9.77 -16.08
N SER A 54 14.53 10.68 -15.13
CA SER A 54 13.30 11.42 -14.83
C SER A 54 12.68 12.09 -16.08
N GLU A 55 13.53 12.60 -16.97
CA GLU A 55 13.13 13.22 -18.24
C GLU A 55 12.51 12.23 -19.25
N ARG A 56 12.65 10.93 -19.01
CA ARG A 56 12.16 9.85 -19.88
C ARG A 56 10.96 9.11 -19.30
N ILE A 57 10.47 9.54 -18.17
CA ILE A 57 9.22 9.00 -17.59
C ILE A 57 8.05 9.66 -18.30
N PRO A 58 7.13 8.90 -18.96
CA PRO A 58 5.96 9.48 -19.61
C PRO A 58 5.07 10.22 -18.61
N ALA A 59 4.46 11.33 -19.05
CA ALA A 59 3.59 12.16 -18.22
C ALA A 59 2.47 11.34 -17.57
N TRP A 60 1.81 10.44 -18.32
CA TRP A 60 0.78 9.56 -17.80
C TRP A 60 1.25 8.67 -16.62
N ALA A 61 2.51 8.20 -16.67
CA ALA A 61 3.07 7.38 -15.59
C ALA A 61 3.30 8.22 -14.33
N THR A 62 3.74 9.46 -14.49
CA THR A 62 3.88 10.42 -13.39
C THR A 62 2.52 10.75 -12.80
N GLU A 63 1.52 11.04 -13.63
CA GLU A 63 0.14 11.28 -13.20
C GLU A 63 -0.44 10.10 -12.42
N ARG A 64 -0.17 8.87 -12.87
CA ARG A 64 -0.63 7.67 -12.16
C ARG A 64 0.06 7.48 -10.80
N MET A 65 1.36 7.77 -10.72
CA MET A 65 2.12 7.61 -9.47
C MET A 65 1.72 8.59 -8.38
N HIS A 66 1.40 9.81 -8.75
CA HIS A 66 1.15 10.93 -7.82
C HIS A 66 -0.33 11.35 -7.74
N GLY A 67 -1.23 10.60 -8.39
CA GLY A 67 -2.52 11.12 -8.76
C GLY A 67 -2.38 12.12 -9.90
N ARG A 68 -3.45 12.67 -10.44
CA ARG A 68 -3.32 13.76 -11.41
C ARG A 68 -2.59 14.89 -10.70
N ALA A 69 -1.31 15.08 -11.09
CA ALA A 69 -0.60 16.27 -10.69
C ALA A 69 -1.45 17.46 -11.15
N ARG A 70 -1.69 18.38 -10.24
CA ARG A 70 -2.43 19.58 -10.56
C ARG A 70 -1.63 20.31 -11.63
N ASP A 71 -2.32 20.75 -12.68
CA ASP A 71 -1.76 21.74 -13.59
C ASP A 71 -1.28 22.93 -12.74
N VAL A 72 0.04 23.13 -12.71
CA VAL A 72 0.69 24.22 -11.98
C VAL A 72 0.23 25.61 -12.50
N SER A 73 -0.47 25.61 -13.66
CA SER A 73 -1.09 26.82 -14.25
C SER A 73 -2.39 27.27 -13.54
N GLY A 74 -2.87 26.55 -12.53
CA GLY A 74 -4.06 26.93 -11.76
C GLY A 74 -5.41 26.68 -12.44
N LEU A 75 -5.46 25.93 -13.54
CA LEU A 75 -6.64 25.81 -14.39
C LEU A 75 -7.60 24.65 -14.08
N HIS A 76 -7.27 23.71 -13.17
CA HIS A 76 -8.17 22.60 -12.85
C HIS A 76 -8.53 22.55 -11.37
N LYS A 77 -9.78 22.91 -11.09
CA LYS A 77 -10.40 22.91 -9.75
C LYS A 77 -11.14 21.59 -9.40
N GLU A 78 -11.02 20.54 -10.15
CA GLU A 78 -11.69 19.28 -9.82
C GLU A 78 -10.67 18.25 -9.37
N THR A 79 -10.65 18.06 -8.08
CA THR A 79 -9.76 17.15 -7.35
C THR A 79 -10.46 15.82 -7.18
N ASP A 80 -10.17 14.88 -8.06
CA ASP A 80 -10.53 13.48 -7.85
C ASP A 80 -9.46 12.82 -6.94
N TYR A 81 -9.29 13.40 -5.73
CA TYR A 81 -8.38 12.86 -4.71
C TYR A 81 -9.09 11.87 -3.78
N GLU A 82 -10.07 11.14 -4.28
CA GLU A 82 -10.60 10.04 -3.51
C GLU A 82 -9.51 9.00 -3.33
N ILE A 83 -9.08 8.82 -2.08
CA ILE A 83 -8.28 7.66 -1.71
C ILE A 83 -9.27 6.60 -1.25
N PRO A 84 -9.52 5.58 -2.05
CA PRO A 84 -10.43 4.53 -1.63
C PRO A 84 -9.72 3.60 -0.64
N ASN A 85 -9.59 4.03 0.61
CA ASN A 85 -9.14 3.17 1.70
C ASN A 85 -10.26 3.01 2.74
N PRO A 86 -11.28 2.18 2.45
CA PRO A 86 -12.41 1.97 3.34
C PRO A 86 -11.98 1.33 4.68
N TYR A 87 -10.87 0.61 4.69
CA TYR A 87 -10.33 0.00 5.91
C TYR A 87 -9.76 1.06 6.85
N LEU A 88 -9.07 2.09 6.32
CA LEU A 88 -8.58 3.21 7.11
C LEU A 88 -9.75 4.02 7.67
N ALA A 89 -10.73 4.36 6.85
CA ALA A 89 -11.92 5.09 7.30
C ALA A 89 -12.64 4.36 8.44
N ALA A 90 -12.82 3.04 8.31
CA ALA A 90 -13.43 2.21 9.35
C ALA A 90 -12.55 2.15 10.62
N ALA A 91 -11.23 2.10 10.50
CA ALA A 91 -10.30 2.09 11.62
C ALA A 91 -10.30 3.41 12.39
N LEU A 92 -10.33 4.55 11.69
CA LEU A 92 -10.44 5.89 12.29
C LEU A 92 -11.75 6.05 13.06
N GLU A 93 -12.87 5.61 12.49
CA GLU A 93 -14.16 5.61 13.17
C GLU A 93 -14.19 4.70 14.41
N ALA A 94 -13.49 3.56 14.36
CA ALA A 94 -13.36 2.67 15.52
C ALA A 94 -12.47 3.30 16.60
N PHE A 95 -11.36 3.93 16.23
CA PHE A 95 -10.48 4.65 17.15
C PHE A 95 -11.21 5.80 17.86
N LYS A 96 -11.96 6.59 17.12
CA LYS A 96 -12.79 7.67 17.70
C LYS A 96 -13.77 7.15 18.78
N LYS A 97 -14.37 5.97 18.56
CA LYS A 97 -15.33 5.38 19.52
C LYS A 97 -14.65 4.77 20.74
N ASP A 98 -13.45 4.27 20.59
CA ASP A 98 -12.69 3.58 21.65
C ASP A 98 -11.20 3.89 21.48
N VAL A 99 -10.76 4.98 22.14
CA VAL A 99 -9.37 5.47 22.08
C VAL A 99 -8.49 4.55 22.94
N LYS A 100 -7.94 3.53 22.29
CA LYS A 100 -7.03 2.54 22.90
C LYS A 100 -5.85 2.24 21.98
N GLU A 101 -4.78 1.71 22.55
CA GLU A 101 -3.60 1.27 21.81
C GLU A 101 -3.96 0.34 20.65
N ARG A 102 -4.80 -0.68 20.88
CA ARG A 102 -5.21 -1.64 19.85
C ARG A 102 -5.95 -0.97 18.68
N THR A 103 -6.81 0.00 18.93
CA THR A 103 -7.52 0.71 17.85
C THR A 103 -6.58 1.64 17.09
N LEU A 104 -5.59 2.26 17.76
CA LEU A 104 -4.52 3.02 17.10
C LEU A 104 -3.64 2.11 16.23
N ILE A 105 -3.23 0.95 16.75
CA ILE A 105 -2.49 -0.06 15.96
C ILE A 105 -3.27 -0.43 14.70
N ASN A 106 -4.61 -0.58 14.81
CA ASN A 106 -5.44 -0.88 13.64
C ASN A 106 -5.47 0.27 12.62
N VAL A 107 -5.45 1.53 13.06
CA VAL A 107 -5.30 2.70 12.16
C VAL A 107 -3.97 2.60 11.41
N VAL A 108 -2.85 2.44 12.12
CA VAL A 108 -1.52 2.34 11.49
C VAL A 108 -1.44 1.15 10.53
N ARG A 109 -1.99 0.00 10.91
CA ARG A 109 -2.07 -1.21 10.07
C ARG A 109 -2.79 -0.96 8.75
N THR A 110 -3.90 -0.23 8.79
CA THR A 110 -4.71 0.06 7.60
C THR A 110 -4.11 1.16 6.72
N MET A 111 -3.30 2.06 7.29
CA MET A 111 -2.53 3.04 6.53
C MET A 111 -1.47 2.38 5.65
N LEU A 112 -0.73 1.42 6.18
CA LEU A 112 0.43 0.80 5.51
C LEU A 112 0.14 0.21 4.13
N GLY A 113 -1.09 -0.14 3.86
CA GLY A 113 -1.48 -0.73 2.59
C GLY A 113 -2.04 0.27 1.60
N GLY A 114 -1.96 1.58 1.85
CA GLY A 114 -2.59 2.58 1.03
C GLY A 114 -1.76 3.86 0.87
N ASP A 115 -2.32 4.74 0.09
CA ASP A 115 -1.82 6.10 -0.07
C ASP A 115 -2.53 7.03 0.93
N LEU A 116 -1.89 8.13 1.24
CA LEU A 116 -2.44 9.24 2.02
C LEU A 116 -2.26 10.53 1.24
N LEU A 117 -3.03 11.54 1.60
CA LEU A 117 -2.83 12.88 1.09
C LEU A 117 -1.93 13.68 2.03
N VAL A 118 -1.07 14.50 1.44
CA VAL A 118 -0.25 15.50 2.14
C VAL A 118 -0.47 16.85 1.49
N ASP A 119 -0.60 17.88 2.30
CA ASP A 119 -0.62 19.25 1.82
C ASP A 119 0.82 19.73 1.62
N ALA A 120 1.15 20.01 0.38
CA ALA A 120 2.46 20.47 -0.05
C ALA A 120 2.40 21.91 -0.61
N SER A 121 1.36 22.69 -0.32
CA SER A 121 1.14 24.04 -0.86
C SER A 121 2.28 25.02 -0.53
N GLY A 122 3.04 24.79 0.54
CA GLY A 122 4.24 25.57 0.87
C GLY A 122 5.50 25.21 0.09
N SER A 123 5.41 24.35 -0.91
CA SER A 123 6.54 23.86 -1.70
C SER A 123 6.97 24.83 -2.78
N THR A 124 8.26 24.79 -3.13
CA THR A 124 8.78 25.43 -4.33
C THR A 124 8.86 24.38 -5.44
N ILE A 125 7.98 24.49 -6.42
CA ILE A 125 7.89 23.54 -7.53
C ILE A 125 8.68 24.08 -8.72
N VAL A 126 9.59 23.27 -9.24
CA VAL A 126 10.36 23.53 -10.46
C VAL A 126 10.05 22.42 -11.45
N PRO A 127 9.21 22.67 -12.46
CA PRO A 127 8.93 21.67 -13.49
C PRO A 127 10.19 21.28 -14.28
N ALA A 128 10.32 20.02 -14.67
CA ALA A 128 11.43 19.54 -15.49
C ALA A 128 10.95 18.53 -16.54
N GLY A 129 11.02 18.92 -17.79
CA GLY A 129 10.60 18.09 -18.92
C GLY A 129 9.10 17.79 -18.86
N HIS A 130 8.74 16.53 -18.69
CA HIS A 130 7.35 16.05 -18.52
C HIS A 130 6.94 15.88 -17.05
N LEU A 131 7.81 16.25 -16.12
CA LEU A 131 7.53 16.19 -14.70
C LEU A 131 7.02 17.53 -14.20
N ASP A 132 5.83 17.55 -13.65
CA ASP A 132 5.28 18.74 -12.99
C ASP A 132 6.10 19.10 -11.75
N ILE A 133 6.75 18.09 -11.13
CA ILE A 133 7.65 18.24 -10.00
C ILE A 133 9.03 17.73 -10.43
N GLY A 134 9.92 18.64 -10.81
CA GLY A 134 11.28 18.31 -11.21
C GLY A 134 12.22 18.09 -10.00
N PRO A 135 13.44 17.57 -10.25
CA PRO A 135 14.39 17.21 -9.19
C PRO A 135 14.91 18.42 -8.37
N GLU A 136 14.75 19.65 -8.88
CA GLU A 136 15.12 20.89 -8.17
C GLU A 136 13.99 21.41 -7.27
N SER A 137 12.83 20.76 -7.29
CA SER A 137 11.69 21.13 -6.45
C SER A 137 12.01 20.86 -4.98
N GLN A 138 11.56 21.78 -4.12
CA GLN A 138 11.66 21.64 -2.67
C GLN A 138 10.26 21.36 -2.12
N LEU A 139 9.95 20.10 -1.84
CA LEU A 139 8.69 19.72 -1.23
C LEU A 139 8.70 20.09 0.25
N ARG A 140 7.63 20.74 0.69
CA ARG A 140 7.38 21.10 2.09
C ARG A 140 5.98 20.68 2.44
N TYR A 141 5.88 19.64 3.23
CA TYR A 141 4.59 19.17 3.74
C TYR A 141 4.10 20.02 4.90
N GLN A 142 2.80 20.10 5.04
CA GLN A 142 2.17 20.80 6.14
C GLN A 142 2.58 20.19 7.48
N VAL A 143 3.03 21.06 8.39
CA VAL A 143 3.38 20.71 9.77
C VAL A 143 2.62 21.62 10.71
N ILE A 144 2.03 21.06 11.76
CA ILE A 144 1.40 21.82 12.83
C ILE A 144 2.25 21.74 14.10
N ARG A 145 2.22 22.82 14.87
CA ARG A 145 2.81 22.86 16.19
C ARG A 145 1.72 22.73 17.24
N LEU A 146 1.82 21.69 18.04
CA LEU A 146 0.88 21.43 19.13
C LEU A 146 1.15 22.36 20.33
N GLU A 147 0.18 22.48 21.24
CA GLU A 147 0.28 23.31 22.44
C GLU A 147 1.47 22.94 23.34
N ASN A 148 1.85 21.68 23.38
CA ASN A 148 3.02 21.17 24.12
C ASN A 148 4.36 21.45 23.41
N GLY A 149 4.35 22.13 22.26
CA GLY A 149 5.51 22.48 21.46
C GLY A 149 5.97 21.41 20.46
N MET A 150 5.39 20.22 20.46
CA MET A 150 5.69 19.14 19.51
C MET A 150 5.28 19.53 18.09
N GLN A 151 6.04 19.05 17.10
CA GLN A 151 5.75 19.24 15.68
C GLN A 151 5.17 17.98 15.08
N ALA A 152 4.03 18.11 14.41
CA ALA A 152 3.34 16.99 13.78
C ALA A 152 3.22 17.19 12.27
N LEU A 153 3.66 16.18 11.51
CA LEU A 153 3.43 16.09 10.07
C LEU A 153 1.96 15.80 9.81
N CYS A 154 1.28 16.65 9.04
CA CYS A 154 -0.12 16.46 8.71
C CYS A 154 -0.27 15.48 7.53
N VAL A 155 -1.11 14.48 7.72
CA VAL A 155 -1.53 13.53 6.67
C VAL A 155 -3.05 13.42 6.67
N PHE A 156 -3.64 13.13 5.53
CA PHE A 156 -5.09 13.15 5.39
C PHE A 156 -5.59 11.88 4.70
N SER A 157 -6.68 11.33 5.22
CA SER A 157 -7.34 10.16 4.67
C SER A 157 -8.27 10.47 3.49
N SER A 158 -8.63 11.76 3.32
CA SER A 158 -9.44 12.23 2.19
C SER A 158 -9.21 13.72 1.90
N ALA A 159 -9.59 14.17 0.69
CA ALA A 159 -9.52 15.57 0.29
C ALA A 159 -10.43 16.49 1.15
N GLU A 160 -11.53 15.95 1.66
CA GLU A 160 -12.44 16.68 2.54
C GLU A 160 -11.72 17.19 3.80
N TYR A 161 -10.83 16.37 4.38
CA TYR A 161 -10.09 16.75 5.59
C TYR A 161 -8.94 17.71 5.31
N VAL A 162 -8.32 17.63 4.12
CA VAL A 162 -7.35 18.64 3.68
C VAL A 162 -7.99 20.01 3.66
N SER A 163 -9.19 20.13 3.06
CA SER A 163 -9.91 21.40 2.95
C SER A 163 -10.40 21.96 4.30
N LYS A 164 -10.60 21.08 5.30
CA LYS A 164 -11.06 21.45 6.65
C LYS A 164 -9.91 21.67 7.64
N SER A 165 -8.65 21.48 7.21
CA SER A 165 -7.51 21.64 8.14
C SER A 165 -7.37 23.08 8.60
N TYR A 166 -6.94 23.26 9.85
CA TYR A 166 -6.86 24.56 10.57
C TYR A 166 -6.09 25.67 9.83
N MET A 167 -5.27 25.34 8.85
CA MET A 167 -4.38 26.29 8.21
C MET A 167 -4.97 26.96 6.96
N ARG A 168 -6.17 26.52 6.50
CA ARG A 168 -6.70 26.94 5.20
C ARG A 168 -7.74 28.05 5.21
N GLU A 169 -8.27 28.41 6.34
CA GLU A 169 -9.33 29.45 6.39
C GLU A 169 -8.91 30.78 5.79
N ASN A 170 -7.61 31.02 5.50
CA ASN A 170 -7.09 32.30 5.04
C ASN A 170 -5.97 32.24 3.97
N SER A 171 -5.71 31.14 3.30
CA SER A 171 -4.67 31.12 2.27
C SER A 171 -5.25 31.24 0.87
N ASP A 172 -4.91 32.35 0.17
CA ASP A 172 -5.11 32.54 -1.27
C ASP A 172 -4.07 31.77 -2.12
N ASP A 173 -3.23 30.96 -1.48
CA ASP A 173 -2.15 30.23 -2.12
C ASP A 173 -2.68 29.04 -2.94
N ASP A 174 -2.07 28.78 -4.07
CA ASP A 174 -2.37 27.64 -4.94
C ASP A 174 -2.24 26.33 -4.16
N GLU A 175 -3.31 25.56 -4.15
CA GLU A 175 -3.43 24.34 -3.42
C GLU A 175 -2.64 23.21 -4.10
N LEU A 176 -1.58 22.69 -3.46
CA LEU A 176 -0.83 21.53 -3.92
C LEU A 176 -1.04 20.38 -2.95
N ILE A 177 -1.91 19.45 -3.32
CA ILE A 177 -2.13 18.22 -2.59
C ILE A 177 -1.45 17.09 -3.31
N LEU A 178 -0.60 16.36 -2.62
CA LEU A 178 0.07 15.19 -3.16
C LEU A 178 -0.52 13.91 -2.56
N ARG A 179 -0.68 12.91 -3.40
CA ARG A 179 -1.02 11.55 -2.99
C ARG A 179 0.26 10.74 -2.90
N GLU A 180 0.57 10.23 -1.71
CA GLU A 180 1.81 9.52 -1.45
C GLU A 180 1.55 8.21 -0.70
N PRO A 181 2.32 7.13 -0.97
CA PRO A 181 2.25 5.91 -0.18
C PRO A 181 2.55 6.19 1.28
N ALA A 182 1.75 5.63 2.19
CA ALA A 182 1.97 5.80 3.63
C ALA A 182 3.39 5.41 4.06
N VAL A 183 3.96 4.35 3.48
CA VAL A 183 5.34 3.92 3.78
C VAL A 183 6.36 5.01 3.43
N LYS A 184 6.19 5.69 2.28
CA LYS A 184 7.08 6.80 1.89
C LYS A 184 6.97 7.96 2.88
N ILE A 185 5.74 8.33 3.26
CA ILE A 185 5.50 9.38 4.26
C ILE A 185 6.16 9.02 5.59
N PHE A 186 6.07 7.76 6.02
CA PHE A 186 6.71 7.29 7.24
C PHE A 186 8.24 7.37 7.16
N MET A 187 8.83 7.04 6.02
CA MET A 187 10.27 7.17 5.82
C MET A 187 10.71 8.64 5.80
N ASP A 188 9.98 9.51 5.11
CA ASP A 188 10.25 10.96 5.07
C ASP A 188 10.13 11.56 6.48
N PHE A 189 9.09 11.19 7.23
CA PHE A 189 8.93 11.58 8.63
C PHE A 189 10.12 11.15 9.50
N LEU A 190 10.56 9.89 9.39
CA LEU A 190 11.67 9.37 10.17
C LEU A 190 13.00 10.04 9.82
N SER A 191 13.17 10.47 8.57
CA SER A 191 14.38 11.17 8.11
C SER A 191 14.48 12.61 8.63
N ASN A 192 13.36 13.21 9.07
CA ASN A 192 13.32 14.56 9.62
C ASN A 192 13.29 14.52 11.16
N PRO A 193 14.40 14.83 11.86
CA PRO A 193 14.45 14.75 13.33
C PRO A 193 13.63 15.83 14.04
N ASP A 194 13.21 16.88 13.34
CA ASP A 194 12.43 18.00 13.93
C ASP A 194 10.94 17.64 14.08
N LEU A 195 10.49 16.54 13.47
CA LEU A 195 9.12 16.06 13.57
C LEU A 195 8.98 15.05 14.72
N ASP A 196 8.01 15.24 15.58
CA ASP A 196 7.75 14.38 16.75
C ASP A 196 6.66 13.33 16.47
N LEU A 197 5.63 13.75 15.73
CA LEU A 197 4.40 12.99 15.50
C LEU A 197 3.97 13.03 14.04
N ILE A 198 3.12 12.07 13.65
CA ILE A 198 2.24 12.19 12.47
C ILE A 198 0.83 12.46 12.99
N ALA A 199 0.19 13.53 12.49
CA ALA A 199 -1.20 13.86 12.74
C ALA A 199 -2.06 13.41 11.56
N ILE A 200 -3.03 12.55 11.82
CA ILE A 200 -3.98 12.08 10.81
C ILE A 200 -5.25 12.91 10.92
N ASP A 201 -5.70 13.45 9.80
CA ASP A 201 -6.91 14.27 9.67
C ASP A 201 -7.02 15.36 10.76
N PRO A 202 -5.96 16.19 10.95
CA PRO A 202 -5.95 17.19 12.01
C PRO A 202 -7.13 18.14 11.87
N GLY A 203 -7.78 18.46 13.00
CA GLY A 203 -8.99 19.28 13.05
C GLY A 203 -10.28 18.54 12.75
N SER A 204 -10.23 17.25 12.41
CA SER A 204 -11.42 16.43 12.25
C SER A 204 -11.88 15.83 13.58
N ASN A 205 -13.06 15.23 13.57
CA ASN A 205 -13.61 14.57 14.75
C ASN A 205 -13.04 13.17 15.01
N HIS A 206 -12.16 12.67 14.15
CA HIS A 206 -11.42 11.41 14.30
C HIS A 206 -9.91 11.60 14.17
N GLU A 207 -9.45 12.81 14.43
CA GLU A 207 -8.04 13.14 14.53
C GLU A 207 -7.31 12.16 15.45
N CYS A 208 -6.16 11.67 15.01
CA CYS A 208 -5.29 10.86 15.85
C CYS A 208 -3.81 11.15 15.56
N TYR A 209 -2.96 10.77 16.51
CA TYR A 209 -1.53 11.02 16.47
C TYR A 209 -0.75 9.72 16.57
N ILE A 210 0.29 9.57 15.73
CA ILE A 210 1.19 8.43 15.74
C ILE A 210 2.56 8.93 16.18
N GLU A 211 3.10 8.32 17.22
CA GLU A 211 4.41 8.67 17.75
C GLU A 211 5.55 8.13 16.89
N ARG A 212 6.70 8.80 16.91
CA ARG A 212 7.89 8.40 16.17
C ARG A 212 8.31 6.95 16.44
N ALA A 213 8.24 6.50 17.70
CA ALA A 213 8.59 5.14 18.07
C ALA A 213 7.69 4.09 17.39
N GLN A 214 6.39 4.40 17.24
CA GLN A 214 5.42 3.53 16.57
C GLN A 214 5.71 3.46 15.06
N VAL A 215 5.97 4.61 14.43
CA VAL A 215 6.35 4.67 13.01
C VAL A 215 7.65 3.89 12.77
N GLN A 216 8.65 4.09 13.62
CA GLN A 216 9.94 3.40 13.54
C GLN A 216 9.79 1.89 13.67
N TRP A 217 8.97 1.44 14.62
CA TRP A 217 8.68 0.02 14.79
C TRP A 217 8.05 -0.58 13.53
N VAL A 218 7.06 0.10 12.96
CA VAL A 218 6.35 -0.35 11.77
C VAL A 218 7.25 -0.41 10.53
N VAL A 219 8.05 0.64 10.30
CA VAL A 219 8.94 0.71 9.13
C VAL A 219 10.06 -0.34 9.20
N ASN A 220 10.57 -0.60 10.41
CA ASN A 220 11.65 -1.57 10.61
C ASN A 220 11.15 -3.02 10.76
N SER A 221 9.84 -3.23 10.91
CA SER A 221 9.29 -4.57 11.02
C SER A 221 9.34 -5.30 9.68
N PRO A 222 9.70 -6.60 9.68
CA PRO A 222 9.67 -7.40 8.47
C PRO A 222 8.24 -7.52 7.94
N ARG A 223 8.07 -7.40 6.63
CA ARG A 223 6.74 -7.42 6.01
C ARG A 223 6.77 -7.95 4.58
N ASN A 224 5.65 -8.47 4.15
CA ASN A 224 5.39 -8.88 2.78
C ASN A 224 4.47 -7.85 2.12
N ASP A 225 5.06 -6.80 1.56
CA ASP A 225 4.30 -5.72 0.93
C ASP A 225 3.55 -6.23 -0.32
N GLY A 226 4.13 -7.17 -1.08
CA GLY A 226 3.49 -7.77 -2.24
C GLY A 226 2.21 -8.52 -1.88
N ALA A 227 2.25 -9.36 -0.83
CA ALA A 227 1.06 -10.06 -0.35
C ALA A 227 0.02 -9.08 0.23
N LYS A 228 0.47 -8.06 0.98
CA LYS A 228 -0.45 -7.03 1.52
C LYS A 228 -1.18 -6.28 0.41
N MET A 229 -0.47 -5.84 -0.63
CA MET A 229 -1.07 -5.15 -1.77
C MET A 229 -2.02 -6.05 -2.56
N ALA A 230 -1.67 -7.33 -2.73
CA ALA A 230 -2.54 -8.30 -3.39
C ALA A 230 -3.87 -8.48 -2.64
N LEU A 231 -3.83 -8.51 -1.30
CA LEU A 231 -5.03 -8.58 -0.47
C LEU A 231 -5.89 -7.31 -0.59
N ILE A 232 -5.28 -6.12 -0.62
CA ILE A 232 -6.00 -4.85 -0.76
C ILE A 232 -6.70 -4.77 -2.12
N ASN A 233 -6.04 -5.26 -3.18
CA ASN A 233 -6.57 -5.26 -4.54
C ASN A 233 -7.51 -6.46 -4.84
N ASP A 234 -7.78 -7.30 -3.83
CA ASP A 234 -8.55 -8.54 -3.98
C ASP A 234 -8.05 -9.42 -5.14
N ASN A 235 -6.71 -9.46 -5.30
CA ASN A 235 -6.05 -10.17 -6.40
C ASN A 235 -5.37 -11.45 -5.91
N MET A 236 -6.10 -12.56 -6.01
CA MET A 236 -5.61 -13.88 -5.57
C MET A 236 -4.38 -14.33 -6.36
N GLN A 237 -4.31 -14.07 -7.67
CA GLN A 237 -3.17 -14.47 -8.49
C GLN A 237 -1.88 -13.75 -8.07
N GLN A 238 -1.98 -12.44 -7.81
CA GLN A 238 -0.88 -11.65 -7.29
C GLN A 238 -0.47 -12.13 -5.89
N LEU A 239 -1.44 -12.48 -5.03
CA LEU A 239 -1.17 -13.06 -3.71
C LEU A 239 -0.35 -14.35 -3.83
N LEU A 240 -0.81 -15.30 -4.64
CA LEU A 240 -0.10 -16.56 -4.85
C LEU A 240 1.33 -16.34 -5.38
N GLY A 241 1.49 -15.44 -6.37
CA GLY A 241 2.81 -15.07 -6.90
C GLY A 241 3.71 -14.43 -5.85
N SER A 242 3.16 -13.56 -4.98
CA SER A 242 3.94 -12.92 -3.91
C SER A 242 4.41 -13.91 -2.83
N LEU A 243 3.67 -14.99 -2.59
CA LEU A 243 4.04 -16.00 -1.60
C LEU A 243 5.19 -16.90 -2.06
N VAL A 244 5.33 -17.13 -3.36
CA VAL A 244 6.43 -17.93 -3.94
C VAL A 244 7.60 -17.09 -4.44
N ALA A 245 7.51 -15.76 -4.33
CA ALA A 245 8.59 -14.87 -4.73
C ALA A 245 9.87 -15.13 -3.89
N PRO A 246 11.07 -14.95 -4.45
CA PRO A 246 12.30 -15.06 -3.70
C PRO A 246 12.30 -14.15 -2.46
N ASN A 247 12.74 -14.70 -1.32
CA ASN A 247 12.78 -14.01 -0.02
C ASN A 247 11.43 -13.55 0.52
N SER A 248 10.32 -14.04 -0.04
CA SER A 248 8.98 -13.82 0.51
C SER A 248 8.90 -14.34 1.94
N ILE A 249 8.34 -13.54 2.83
CA ILE A 249 8.17 -13.88 4.24
C ILE A 249 6.69 -13.88 4.64
N LEU A 250 6.38 -14.63 5.66
CA LEU A 250 5.15 -14.53 6.43
C LEU A 250 5.46 -14.50 7.92
N VAL A 251 4.55 -13.95 8.67
CA VAL A 251 4.60 -13.90 10.14
C VAL A 251 3.60 -14.91 10.68
N VAL A 252 4.05 -15.74 11.61
CA VAL A 252 3.21 -16.73 12.29
C VAL A 252 3.02 -16.27 13.75
N ALA A 253 1.77 -16.15 14.18
CA ALA A 253 1.44 -15.91 15.57
C ALA A 253 1.59 -17.22 16.36
N ILE A 254 2.20 -17.14 17.53
CA ILE A 254 2.35 -18.30 18.43
C ILE A 254 1.14 -18.34 19.35
N ASP A 255 0.44 -19.46 19.37
CA ASP A 255 -0.69 -19.65 20.28
C ASP A 255 -0.20 -19.65 21.74
N PRO A 256 -0.59 -18.65 22.56
CA PRO A 256 -0.17 -18.55 23.94
C PRO A 256 -0.71 -19.70 24.82
N LYS A 257 -1.75 -20.41 24.35
CA LYS A 257 -2.32 -21.58 25.03
C LYS A 257 -1.64 -22.88 24.64
N SER A 258 -0.83 -22.87 23.58
CA SER A 258 -0.14 -24.08 23.11
C SER A 258 1.07 -24.40 23.97
N LYS A 259 1.09 -25.60 24.56
CA LYS A 259 2.22 -26.09 25.35
C LYS A 259 3.51 -26.29 24.52
N VAL A 260 3.39 -26.40 23.22
CA VAL A 260 4.49 -26.66 22.28
C VAL A 260 4.85 -25.43 21.43
N GLN A 261 4.38 -24.24 21.79
CA GLN A 261 4.61 -23.01 21.03
C GLN A 261 4.27 -23.16 19.54
N GLY A 262 3.15 -23.82 19.26
CA GLY A 262 2.66 -24.03 17.90
C GLY A 262 2.03 -22.78 17.29
N PRO A 263 1.77 -22.78 15.97
CA PRO A 263 1.09 -21.67 15.31
C PRO A 263 -0.35 -21.53 15.80
N ALA A 264 -0.86 -20.30 15.75
CA ALA A 264 -2.26 -20.03 16.02
C ALA A 264 -3.15 -20.47 14.84
N PHE A 265 -4.38 -20.86 15.17
CA PHE A 265 -5.41 -21.26 14.23
C PHE A 265 -6.67 -20.40 14.41
N VAL A 266 -7.44 -20.25 13.34
CA VAL A 266 -8.78 -19.68 13.42
C VAL A 266 -9.71 -20.70 14.09
N PRO A 267 -10.41 -20.36 15.19
CA PRO A 267 -11.42 -21.24 15.74
C PRO A 267 -12.70 -21.21 14.90
N ASP A 268 -13.39 -22.35 14.82
CA ASP A 268 -14.79 -22.37 14.37
C ASP A 268 -15.76 -21.91 15.50
N ASP A 269 -17.04 -21.95 15.23
CA ASP A 269 -18.09 -21.57 16.21
C ASP A 269 -18.09 -22.44 17.46
N GLU A 270 -17.54 -23.67 17.38
CA GLU A 270 -17.43 -24.63 18.49
C GLU A 270 -16.06 -24.50 19.20
N GLY A 271 -15.16 -23.65 18.67
CA GLY A 271 -13.81 -23.43 19.21
C GLY A 271 -12.76 -24.42 18.69
N ASN A 272 -13.07 -25.26 17.70
CA ASN A 272 -12.09 -26.15 17.09
C ASN A 272 -11.18 -25.40 16.11
N PRO A 273 -9.88 -25.77 16.02
CA PRO A 273 -8.95 -25.16 15.09
C PRO A 273 -9.35 -25.47 13.63
N THR A 274 -9.40 -24.43 12.79
CA THR A 274 -9.62 -24.54 11.37
C THR A 274 -8.35 -24.18 10.58
N ASN A 275 -8.33 -23.05 9.87
CA ASN A 275 -7.17 -22.65 9.09
C ASN A 275 -6.04 -22.13 9.99
N MET A 276 -4.80 -22.47 9.64
CA MET A 276 -3.61 -21.90 10.29
C MET A 276 -3.55 -20.40 9.99
N LEU A 277 -3.26 -19.58 10.99
CA LEU A 277 -3.09 -18.14 10.81
C LEU A 277 -1.67 -17.80 10.40
N ALA A 278 -1.55 -17.04 9.31
CA ALA A 278 -0.33 -16.39 8.89
C ALA A 278 -0.61 -14.93 8.56
N PHE A 279 0.41 -14.08 8.62
CA PHE A 279 0.23 -12.63 8.52
C PHE A 279 1.28 -12.02 7.61
N THR A 280 0.92 -10.92 6.96
CA THR A 280 1.83 -10.18 6.08
C THR A 280 2.86 -9.36 6.85
N SER A 281 2.64 -9.09 8.13
CA SER A 281 3.57 -8.33 8.99
C SER A 281 3.21 -8.47 10.48
N PRO A 282 4.12 -8.15 11.42
CA PRO A 282 3.85 -8.18 12.87
C PRO A 282 2.72 -7.26 13.31
N ILE A 283 2.49 -6.13 12.65
CA ILE A 283 1.40 -5.20 13.01
C ILE A 283 0.02 -5.84 12.81
N GLU A 284 -0.12 -6.79 11.88
CA GLU A 284 -1.36 -7.54 11.69
C GLU A 284 -1.69 -8.38 12.93
N VAL A 285 -0.66 -8.95 13.58
CA VAL A 285 -0.81 -9.71 14.83
C VAL A 285 -1.07 -8.77 16.00
N ALA A 286 -0.31 -7.68 16.10
CA ALA A 286 -0.47 -6.70 17.16
C ALA A 286 -1.86 -6.04 17.18
N ALA A 287 -2.53 -5.95 16.03
CA ALA A 287 -3.91 -5.48 15.94
C ALA A 287 -4.92 -6.46 16.59
N ILE A 288 -4.56 -7.74 16.76
CA ILE A 288 -5.35 -8.71 17.52
C ILE A 288 -5.03 -8.55 19.02
N ASP A 289 -3.77 -8.73 19.36
CA ASP A 289 -3.23 -8.52 20.71
C ASP A 289 -1.71 -8.26 20.59
N PRO A 290 -1.22 -7.09 21.06
CA PRO A 290 0.19 -6.75 20.98
C PRO A 290 1.10 -7.64 21.85
N ALA A 291 0.53 -8.43 22.78
CA ALA A 291 1.27 -9.38 23.62
C ALA A 291 1.53 -10.73 22.93
N ILE A 292 0.93 -11.00 21.76
CA ILE A 292 1.15 -12.26 21.04
C ILE A 292 2.59 -12.31 20.49
N GLU A 293 3.31 -13.36 20.85
CA GLU A 293 4.63 -13.67 20.29
C GLU A 293 4.50 -14.02 18.80
N VAL A 294 5.45 -13.54 18.00
CA VAL A 294 5.46 -13.77 16.56
C VAL A 294 6.78 -14.37 16.10
N ARG A 295 6.72 -15.19 15.05
CA ARG A 295 7.90 -15.69 14.34
C ARG A 295 7.80 -15.31 12.87
N VAL A 296 8.92 -14.83 12.32
CA VAL A 296 9.07 -14.55 10.91
C VAL A 296 9.75 -15.74 10.25
N ALA A 297 9.18 -16.21 9.15
CA ALA A 297 9.76 -17.32 8.39
C ALA A 297 9.58 -17.06 6.88
N HIS A 298 10.32 -17.78 6.05
CA HIS A 298 10.04 -17.75 4.61
C HIS A 298 8.63 -18.26 4.33
N ALA A 299 7.93 -17.62 3.40
CA ALA A 299 6.54 -17.98 3.10
C ALA A 299 6.40 -19.46 2.74
N ILE A 300 7.35 -20.02 1.99
CA ILE A 300 7.38 -21.45 1.64
C ILE A 300 7.49 -22.37 2.88
N GLU A 301 8.25 -21.95 3.89
CA GLU A 301 8.35 -22.72 5.14
C GLU A 301 7.02 -22.71 5.90
N VAL A 302 6.31 -21.57 5.89
CA VAL A 302 4.99 -21.43 6.51
C VAL A 302 3.95 -22.27 5.77
N LEU A 303 3.94 -22.27 4.43
CA LEU A 303 3.09 -23.13 3.62
C LEU A 303 3.38 -24.61 3.87
N THR A 304 4.66 -24.98 3.92
CA THR A 304 5.09 -26.37 4.23
C THR A 304 4.66 -26.78 5.65
N LEU A 305 4.75 -25.89 6.62
CA LEU A 305 4.30 -26.15 7.99
C LEU A 305 2.80 -26.45 8.04
N ALA A 306 1.99 -25.69 7.31
CA ALA A 306 0.54 -25.94 7.22
C ALA A 306 0.23 -27.32 6.62
N GLU A 307 0.95 -27.71 5.57
CA GLU A 307 0.83 -29.04 4.97
C GLU A 307 1.22 -30.16 5.97
N GLN A 308 2.35 -29.99 6.69
CA GLN A 308 2.82 -30.97 7.70
C GLN A 308 1.85 -31.11 8.87
N LEU A 309 1.21 -30.02 9.29
CA LEU A 309 0.20 -30.02 10.36
C LEU A 309 -1.17 -30.54 9.88
N ASN A 310 -1.32 -30.87 8.59
CA ASN A 310 -2.59 -31.24 7.98
C ASN A 310 -3.68 -30.18 8.19
N ALA A 311 -3.31 -28.90 8.18
CA ALA A 311 -4.26 -27.82 8.27
C ALA A 311 -5.19 -27.82 7.06
N PRO A 312 -6.49 -27.57 7.21
CA PRO A 312 -7.42 -27.47 6.06
C PRO A 312 -7.02 -26.36 5.07
N GLY A 313 -6.32 -25.33 5.56
CA GLY A 313 -5.81 -24.22 4.78
C GLY A 313 -5.01 -23.24 5.64
N ILE A 314 -4.65 -22.11 5.02
CA ILE A 314 -4.04 -20.95 5.67
C ILE A 314 -4.95 -19.75 5.48
N GLN A 315 -5.20 -19.01 6.54
CA GLN A 315 -5.77 -17.67 6.47
C GLN A 315 -4.64 -16.65 6.55
N ILE A 316 -4.49 -15.84 5.50
CA ILE A 316 -3.55 -14.72 5.45
C ILE A 316 -4.25 -13.48 6.00
N ASN A 317 -3.74 -12.96 7.10
CA ASN A 317 -4.30 -11.94 7.97
C ASN A 317 -5.64 -12.35 8.63
N TYR A 318 -5.86 -11.87 9.84
CA TYR A 318 -7.09 -12.12 10.59
C TYR A 318 -8.17 -11.09 10.25
N PHE A 319 -7.79 -9.81 10.23
CA PHE A 319 -8.67 -8.71 9.85
C PHE A 319 -8.56 -8.42 8.35
N ASN A 320 -9.63 -7.93 7.76
CA ASN A 320 -9.62 -7.47 6.38
C ASN A 320 -8.60 -6.34 6.15
N PRO A 321 -7.94 -6.32 4.97
CA PRO A 321 -8.04 -7.29 3.90
C PRO A 321 -7.35 -8.63 4.25
N SER A 322 -8.03 -9.74 3.98
CA SER A 322 -7.58 -11.09 4.31
C SER A 322 -7.98 -12.07 3.20
N ALA A 323 -7.30 -13.21 3.13
CA ALA A 323 -7.66 -14.28 2.21
C ALA A 323 -7.44 -15.66 2.85
N VAL A 324 -8.15 -16.66 2.34
CA VAL A 324 -7.97 -18.07 2.73
C VAL A 324 -7.46 -18.84 1.51
N LEU A 325 -6.37 -19.57 1.72
CA LEU A 325 -5.84 -20.55 0.78
C LEU A 325 -6.19 -21.93 1.30
N ASP A 326 -6.87 -22.73 0.50
CA ASP A 326 -7.13 -24.12 0.85
C ASP A 326 -5.88 -25.00 0.68
N ILE A 327 -5.92 -26.20 1.23
CA ILE A 327 -4.75 -27.11 1.20
C ILE A 327 -4.37 -27.54 -0.22
N LYS A 328 -5.30 -27.51 -1.18
CA LYS A 328 -5.02 -27.84 -2.59
C LYS A 328 -4.20 -26.72 -3.23
N GLN A 329 -4.58 -25.46 -3.04
CA GLN A 329 -3.84 -24.30 -3.51
C GLN A 329 -2.43 -24.26 -2.88
N ILE A 330 -2.31 -24.58 -1.59
CA ILE A 330 -1.01 -24.65 -0.90
C ILE A 330 -0.10 -25.69 -1.55
N ARG A 331 -0.61 -26.89 -1.83
CA ARG A 331 0.17 -27.95 -2.49
C ARG A 331 0.59 -27.57 -3.91
N GLU A 332 -0.31 -26.98 -4.69
CA GLU A 332 0.01 -26.48 -6.03
C GLU A 332 1.15 -25.46 -6.00
N LEU A 333 1.15 -24.53 -5.02
CA LEU A 333 2.25 -23.58 -4.83
C LEU A 333 3.56 -24.25 -4.45
N LEU A 334 3.53 -25.22 -3.53
CA LEU A 334 4.72 -25.96 -3.12
C LEU A 334 5.31 -26.81 -4.23
N ASP A 335 4.49 -27.37 -5.10
CA ASP A 335 4.95 -28.15 -6.26
C ASP A 335 5.69 -27.26 -7.27
N ILE A 336 5.19 -26.04 -7.54
CA ILE A 336 5.87 -25.05 -8.40
C ILE A 336 7.28 -24.72 -7.90
N VAL A 337 7.48 -24.67 -6.59
CA VAL A 337 8.79 -24.32 -6.01
C VAL A 337 9.74 -25.51 -5.92
N ARG A 338 9.21 -26.74 -5.91
CA ARG A 338 10.00 -27.98 -5.86
C ARG A 338 10.54 -28.42 -7.23
N GLU A 339 9.93 -27.94 -8.33
CA GLU A 339 10.42 -28.12 -9.70
C GLU A 339 11.60 -27.18 -10.04
#